data_3f0b805f60d3bb4f8b76532bc9b7b63b
#
_entry.id   3f0b805f60d3bb4f8b76532bc9b7b63b
#
_cell.length_a   1.000
_cell.length_b   1.000
_cell.length_c   1.000
_cell.angle_alpha   90.00
_cell.angle_beta   90.00
_cell.angle_gamma   90.00
#
_symmetry.space_group_name_H-M   'P 1'
#
loop_
_entity.id
_entity.type
_entity.pdbx_description
1 polymer ?
#
loop_
_entity_poly.entity_id
_entity_poly.type
_entity_poly.pdbx_seq_one_letter_code
_entity_poly.pdbx_strand_id
1 'polypeptide(L)'
;MENVKIIGCGYAYGSNCVTNDMLKNVVDTSDEWIQSRTGIKQRTVSENENTSDLAIRAAKKAIEENHIDKHEISLIIVATCTPDNVTPSCACLVQEALGLNEDPVMAFDINAACSGFIYALQCASRMLDKGIALVIGAETLSKILDWKDRNTCVLFGDGAGAVLIKRCDDGSNMTFYARSKGDKDKALYCAGRSLQPELKNIAQEKPYLGMN
;
A
#
# COMPACT_ATOMS: atom_id res chain seq x y z
N MET A 1 1.15 17.75 18.51
CA MET A 1 0.00 16.84 18.68
C MET A 1 -1.06 17.28 17.70
N GLU A 2 -1.64 16.35 16.97
CA GLU A 2 -2.68 16.68 15.98
C GLU A 2 -4.02 16.21 16.51
N ASN A 3 -4.97 17.12 16.62
CA ASN A 3 -6.32 16.84 17.14
C ASN A 3 -7.14 16.10 16.08
N VAL A 4 -6.80 14.86 15.86
CA VAL A 4 -7.47 13.96 14.91
C VAL A 4 -7.70 12.61 15.57
N LYS A 5 -8.78 11.94 15.16
CA LYS A 5 -9.10 10.57 15.57
C LYS A 5 -9.45 9.69 14.38
N ILE A 6 -9.22 8.40 14.52
CA ILE A 6 -9.72 7.39 13.58
C ILE A 6 -11.21 7.21 13.85
N ILE A 7 -12.01 7.31 12.79
CA ILE A 7 -13.47 7.18 12.84
C ILE A 7 -13.99 5.97 12.07
N GLY A 8 -13.12 5.28 11.35
CA GLY A 8 -13.47 4.08 10.60
C GLY A 8 -12.25 3.42 10.02
N CYS A 9 -12.37 2.12 9.73
CA CYS A 9 -11.35 1.34 9.04
C CYS A 9 -11.97 0.29 8.12
N GLY A 10 -11.21 -0.14 7.14
CA GLY A 10 -11.56 -1.20 6.21
C GLY A 10 -10.32 -1.90 5.68
N TYR A 11 -10.50 -3.05 5.05
CA TYR A 11 -9.40 -3.83 4.51
C TYR A 11 -9.84 -4.65 3.29
N ALA A 12 -8.87 -5.06 2.48
CA ALA A 12 -9.02 -5.99 1.38
C ALA A 12 -7.83 -6.94 1.32
N TYR A 13 -8.08 -8.18 0.96
CA TYR A 13 -7.06 -9.18 0.70
C TYR A 13 -6.99 -9.50 -0.79
N GLY A 14 -5.82 -9.94 -1.27
CA GLY A 14 -5.70 -10.53 -2.59
C GLY A 14 -6.60 -11.76 -2.77
N SER A 15 -6.99 -12.04 -3.99
CA SER A 15 -8.03 -13.02 -4.33
C SER A 15 -7.69 -14.47 -3.98
N ASN A 16 -6.38 -14.83 -3.96
CA ASN A 16 -5.92 -16.20 -3.71
C ASN A 16 -5.17 -16.30 -2.39
N CYS A 17 -5.51 -17.32 -1.59
CA CYS A 17 -4.74 -17.68 -0.41
C CYS A 17 -3.65 -18.69 -0.80
N VAL A 18 -2.39 -18.32 -0.61
CA VAL A 18 -1.21 -19.14 -0.91
C VAL A 18 -0.57 -19.59 0.40
N THR A 19 -0.61 -20.90 0.67
CA THR A 19 0.03 -21.52 1.83
C THR A 19 1.53 -21.72 1.61
N ASN A 20 2.27 -21.94 2.70
CA ASN A 20 3.69 -22.27 2.61
C ASN A 20 3.93 -23.59 1.83
N ASP A 21 3.02 -24.55 1.97
CA ASP A 21 3.12 -25.81 1.23
C ASP A 21 2.98 -25.63 -0.28
N MET A 22 2.18 -24.69 -0.74
CA MET A 22 2.06 -24.37 -2.16
C MET A 22 3.37 -23.79 -2.72
N LEU A 23 4.13 -23.04 -1.92
CA LEU A 23 5.41 -22.46 -2.34
C LEU A 23 6.50 -23.51 -2.57
N LYS A 24 6.39 -24.71 -2.02
CA LYS A 24 7.31 -25.84 -2.31
C LYS A 24 7.35 -26.20 -3.80
N ASN A 25 6.29 -25.89 -4.54
CA ASN A 25 6.22 -26.14 -5.99
C ASN A 25 6.96 -25.08 -6.81
N VAL A 26 7.37 -23.98 -6.19
CA VAL A 26 7.95 -22.81 -6.87
C VAL A 26 9.42 -22.62 -6.49
N VAL A 27 9.75 -22.83 -5.20
CA VAL A 27 11.08 -22.60 -4.64
C VAL A 27 11.41 -23.65 -3.59
N ASP A 28 12.68 -23.97 -3.41
CA ASP A 28 13.15 -24.91 -2.39
C ASP A 28 12.92 -24.35 -0.98
N THR A 29 11.82 -24.75 -0.34
CA THR A 29 11.39 -24.27 0.98
C THR A 29 10.53 -25.29 1.71
N SER A 30 10.17 -25.02 2.96
CA SER A 30 9.19 -25.78 3.73
C SER A 30 8.36 -24.88 4.64
N ASP A 31 7.18 -25.35 5.02
CA ASP A 31 6.34 -24.64 5.98
C ASP A 31 7.07 -24.39 7.30
N GLU A 32 7.76 -25.39 7.83
CA GLU A 32 8.58 -25.29 9.04
C GLU A 32 9.69 -24.24 8.91
N TRP A 33 10.39 -24.23 7.77
CA TRP A 33 11.46 -23.28 7.49
C TRP A 33 10.91 -21.83 7.46
N ILE A 34 9.80 -21.61 6.80
CA ILE A 34 9.18 -20.27 6.70
C ILE A 34 8.66 -19.82 8.08
N GLN A 35 7.89 -20.67 8.76
CA GLN A 35 7.32 -20.32 10.05
C GLN A 35 8.38 -20.04 11.13
N SER A 36 9.43 -20.84 11.19
CA SER A 36 10.50 -20.65 12.20
C SER A 36 11.22 -19.31 12.06
N ARG A 37 11.26 -18.73 10.87
CA ARG A 37 11.94 -17.47 10.56
C ARG A 37 11.05 -16.26 10.55
N THR A 38 9.79 -16.44 10.17
CA THR A 38 8.88 -15.32 9.86
C THR A 38 7.57 -15.37 10.64
N GLY A 39 7.17 -16.53 11.11
CA GLY A 39 5.84 -16.76 11.68
C GLY A 39 4.73 -16.83 10.62
N ILE A 40 5.03 -16.64 9.33
CA ILE A 40 4.05 -16.60 8.25
C ILE A 40 3.58 -18.02 7.93
N LYS A 41 2.27 -18.25 7.95
CA LYS A 41 1.64 -19.51 7.57
C LYS A 41 1.09 -19.49 6.14
N GLN A 42 0.59 -18.31 5.71
CA GLN A 42 0.00 -18.09 4.40
C GLN A 42 0.07 -16.61 4.05
N ARG A 43 -0.14 -16.29 2.77
CA ARG A 43 -0.28 -14.93 2.25
C ARG A 43 -1.39 -14.89 1.22
N THR A 44 -1.91 -13.69 0.95
CA THR A 44 -2.82 -13.51 -0.17
C THR A 44 -2.06 -12.97 -1.38
N VAL A 45 -2.44 -13.42 -2.55
CA VAL A 45 -1.87 -13.01 -3.84
C VAL A 45 -3.02 -12.71 -4.79
N SER A 46 -2.97 -11.55 -5.41
CA SER A 46 -3.95 -11.14 -6.42
C SER A 46 -3.65 -11.80 -7.76
N GLU A 47 -4.69 -12.25 -8.45
CA GLU A 47 -4.58 -12.83 -9.79
C GLU A 47 -4.93 -11.82 -10.88
N ASN A 48 -6.07 -11.12 -10.70
CA ASN A 48 -6.61 -10.17 -11.68
C ASN A 48 -6.92 -8.81 -11.06
N GLU A 49 -6.37 -8.52 -9.89
CA GLU A 49 -6.56 -7.26 -9.18
C GLU A 49 -5.21 -6.54 -9.06
N ASN A 50 -5.22 -5.24 -9.25
CA ASN A 50 -4.09 -4.37 -9.01
C ASN A 50 -4.18 -3.69 -7.65
N THR A 51 -3.19 -2.88 -7.35
CA THR A 51 -3.11 -2.13 -6.08
C THR A 51 -4.31 -1.21 -5.89
N SER A 52 -4.76 -0.52 -6.95
CA SER A 52 -5.94 0.34 -6.88
C SER A 52 -7.22 -0.44 -6.60
N ASP A 53 -7.39 -1.65 -7.14
CA ASP A 53 -8.58 -2.48 -6.88
C ASP A 53 -8.67 -2.86 -5.40
N LEU A 54 -7.54 -3.26 -4.79
CA LEU A 54 -7.47 -3.55 -3.37
C LEU A 54 -7.71 -2.30 -2.52
N ALA A 55 -7.12 -1.15 -2.92
CA ALA A 55 -7.32 0.13 -2.26
C ALA A 55 -8.79 0.57 -2.29
N ILE A 56 -9.46 0.44 -3.44
CA ILE A 56 -10.88 0.76 -3.62
C ILE A 56 -11.75 -0.12 -2.73
N ARG A 57 -11.48 -1.43 -2.67
CA ARG A 57 -12.24 -2.35 -1.82
C ARG A 57 -12.07 -2.02 -0.34
N ALA A 58 -10.85 -1.74 0.10
CA ALA A 58 -10.58 -1.32 1.48
C ALA A 58 -11.27 0.00 1.82
N ALA A 59 -11.24 0.97 0.90
CA ALA A 59 -11.89 2.26 1.04
C ALA A 59 -13.42 2.14 1.15
N LYS A 60 -14.05 1.40 0.22
CA LYS A 60 -15.50 1.15 0.25
C LYS A 60 -15.92 0.51 1.56
N LYS A 61 -15.19 -0.51 1.99
CA LYS A 61 -15.46 -1.18 3.27
C LYS A 61 -15.33 -0.23 4.46
N ALA A 62 -14.30 0.63 4.49
CA ALA A 62 -14.14 1.63 5.55
C ALA A 62 -15.31 2.62 5.60
N ILE A 63 -15.82 3.04 4.46
CA ILE A 63 -16.93 3.99 4.34
C ILE A 63 -18.26 3.32 4.75
N GLU A 64 -18.56 2.17 4.17
CA GLU A 64 -19.85 1.47 4.32
C GLU A 64 -20.04 0.94 5.75
N GLU A 65 -19.06 0.20 6.29
CA GLU A 65 -19.15 -0.42 7.62
C GLU A 65 -19.17 0.62 8.76
N ASN A 66 -18.70 1.84 8.52
CA ASN A 66 -18.70 2.90 9.52
C ASN A 66 -19.74 3.99 9.22
N HIS A 67 -20.62 3.79 8.24
CA HIS A 67 -21.72 4.70 7.88
C HIS A 67 -21.25 6.15 7.62
N ILE A 68 -20.14 6.29 6.91
CA ILE A 68 -19.54 7.59 6.61
C ILE A 68 -20.20 8.19 5.35
N ASP A 69 -20.56 9.46 5.39
CA ASP A 69 -20.87 10.19 4.18
C ASP A 69 -19.59 10.44 3.39
N LYS A 70 -19.46 9.80 2.23
CA LYS A 70 -18.28 9.93 1.37
C LYS A 70 -18.03 11.35 0.90
N HIS A 71 -19.06 12.18 0.79
CA HIS A 71 -18.97 13.59 0.38
C HIS A 71 -18.34 14.50 1.44
N GLU A 72 -18.14 13.99 2.68
CA GLU A 72 -17.30 14.66 3.67
C GLU A 72 -15.79 14.42 3.44
N ILE A 73 -15.40 13.51 2.55
CA ILE A 73 -13.98 13.23 2.26
C ILE A 73 -13.40 14.40 1.46
N SER A 74 -12.36 15.02 1.99
CA SER A 74 -11.65 16.14 1.37
C SER A 74 -10.18 15.82 1.03
N LEU A 75 -9.67 14.67 1.50
CA LEU A 75 -8.29 14.22 1.28
C LEU A 75 -8.22 12.71 1.12
N ILE A 76 -7.54 12.25 0.07
CA ILE A 76 -7.23 10.84 -0.15
C ILE A 76 -5.72 10.69 -0.32
N ILE A 77 -5.08 9.87 0.52
CA ILE A 77 -3.67 9.54 0.39
C ILE A 77 -3.53 8.02 0.31
N VAL A 78 -2.91 7.52 -0.77
CA VAL A 78 -2.55 6.11 -0.89
C VAL A 78 -1.05 5.95 -0.70
N ALA A 79 -0.67 5.16 0.30
CA ALA A 79 0.72 4.75 0.52
C ALA A 79 0.96 3.44 -0.24
N THR A 80 1.81 3.49 -1.25
CA THR A 80 2.15 2.34 -2.08
C THR A 80 3.53 2.47 -2.73
N CYS A 81 4.24 1.35 -2.87
CA CYS A 81 5.42 1.23 -3.73
C CYS A 81 5.14 0.38 -4.99
N THR A 82 3.93 -0.15 -5.11
CA THR A 82 3.47 -0.96 -6.24
C THR A 82 2.26 -0.35 -6.95
N PRO A 83 2.28 0.93 -7.35
CA PRO A 83 1.13 1.53 -8.01
C PRO A 83 0.82 0.82 -9.32
N ASP A 84 -0.41 0.94 -9.80
CA ASP A 84 -0.83 0.39 -11.10
C ASP A 84 -0.08 1.06 -12.25
N ASN A 85 0.06 2.37 -12.13
CA ASN A 85 0.70 3.23 -13.12
C ASN A 85 1.62 4.25 -12.43
N VAL A 86 2.57 4.79 -13.17
CA VAL A 86 3.33 5.98 -12.73
C VAL A 86 2.38 7.20 -12.66
N THR A 87 1.42 7.26 -13.56
CA THR A 87 0.30 8.22 -13.61
C THR A 87 -0.85 7.61 -14.39
N PRO A 88 -2.13 7.76 -13.98
CA PRO A 88 -2.59 8.46 -12.78
C PRO A 88 -2.17 7.76 -11.49
N SER A 89 -2.22 8.49 -10.36
CA SER A 89 -1.99 7.91 -9.03
C SER A 89 -3.10 6.95 -8.61
N CYS A 90 -2.79 5.98 -7.74
CA CYS A 90 -3.81 5.10 -7.16
C CYS A 90 -4.88 5.90 -6.40
N ALA A 91 -4.50 6.99 -5.72
CA ALA A 91 -5.46 7.85 -5.03
C ALA A 91 -6.49 8.47 -5.98
N CYS A 92 -6.09 8.88 -7.19
CA CYS A 92 -7.04 9.37 -8.20
C CYS A 92 -7.98 8.28 -8.71
N LEU A 93 -7.49 7.03 -8.85
CA LEU A 93 -8.33 5.89 -9.22
C LEU A 93 -9.34 5.56 -8.12
N VAL A 94 -8.93 5.67 -6.85
CA VAL A 94 -9.84 5.54 -5.69
C VAL A 94 -10.89 6.64 -5.68
N GLN A 95 -10.49 7.90 -5.91
CA GLN A 95 -11.41 9.04 -5.99
C GLN A 95 -12.50 8.82 -7.04
N GLU A 96 -12.11 8.42 -8.24
CA GLU A 96 -13.03 8.11 -9.34
C GLU A 96 -13.99 6.99 -8.96
N ALA A 97 -13.47 5.86 -8.47
CA ALA A 97 -14.27 4.69 -8.12
C ALA A 97 -15.24 4.91 -6.94
N LEU A 98 -14.97 5.93 -6.10
CA LEU A 98 -15.88 6.41 -5.06
C LEU A 98 -16.91 7.41 -5.58
N GLY A 99 -16.78 7.87 -6.85
CA GLY A 99 -17.67 8.88 -7.46
C GLY A 99 -17.50 10.26 -6.84
N LEU A 100 -16.26 10.66 -6.54
CA LEU A 100 -15.92 11.94 -5.88
C LEU A 100 -15.23 12.94 -6.83
N ASN A 101 -15.45 12.80 -8.15
CA ASN A 101 -14.77 13.66 -9.13
C ASN A 101 -15.25 15.12 -9.10
N GLU A 102 -16.49 15.34 -8.72
CA GLU A 102 -17.06 16.70 -8.60
C GLU A 102 -16.86 17.31 -7.19
N ASP A 103 -16.35 16.53 -6.24
CA ASP A 103 -16.06 17.00 -4.89
C ASP A 103 -14.66 17.63 -4.80
N PRO A 104 -14.44 18.61 -3.93
CA PRO A 104 -13.13 19.26 -3.77
C PRO A 104 -12.17 18.40 -2.96
N VAL A 105 -11.75 17.25 -3.53
CA VAL A 105 -10.87 16.26 -2.91
C VAL A 105 -9.44 16.43 -3.41
N MET A 106 -8.48 16.55 -2.51
CA MET A 106 -7.06 16.40 -2.84
C MET A 106 -6.69 14.93 -2.80
N ALA A 107 -6.16 14.37 -3.91
CA ALA A 107 -5.80 12.97 -4.02
C ALA A 107 -4.39 12.77 -4.57
N PHE A 108 -3.54 12.02 -3.85
CA PHE A 108 -2.18 11.72 -4.27
C PHE A 108 -1.63 10.46 -3.59
N ASP A 109 -0.58 9.89 -4.18
CA ASP A 109 0.15 8.75 -3.61
C ASP A 109 1.41 9.22 -2.89
N ILE A 110 1.82 8.42 -1.89
CA ILE A 110 3.10 8.57 -1.20
C ILE A 110 3.85 7.23 -1.23
N ASN A 111 5.15 7.29 -1.50
CA ASN A 111 6.01 6.12 -1.40
C ASN A 111 7.10 6.36 -0.34
N ALA A 112 7.01 5.58 0.72
CA ALA A 112 8.03 5.47 1.76
C ALA A 112 8.13 4.01 2.23
N ALA A 113 7.89 3.07 1.32
CA ALA A 113 7.90 1.63 1.55
C ALA A 113 7.17 1.25 2.85
N CYS A 114 7.78 0.45 3.73
CA CYS A 114 7.17 -0.04 4.99
C CYS A 114 6.70 1.09 5.94
N SER A 115 7.26 2.30 5.84
CA SER A 115 6.84 3.46 6.64
C SER A 115 5.75 4.29 5.97
N GLY A 116 5.38 3.94 4.71
CA GLY A 116 4.50 4.75 3.87
C GLY A 116 3.17 5.06 4.52
N PHE A 117 2.50 4.06 5.09
CA PHE A 117 1.21 4.26 5.74
C PHE A 117 1.29 5.21 6.95
N ILE A 118 2.31 5.06 7.80
CA ILE A 118 2.50 5.95 8.96
C ILE A 118 2.79 7.39 8.52
N TYR A 119 3.59 7.55 7.46
CA TYR A 119 3.88 8.88 6.92
C TYR A 119 2.64 9.49 6.23
N ALA A 120 1.87 8.68 5.51
CA ALA A 120 0.59 9.12 4.93
C ALA A 120 -0.38 9.59 6.02
N LEU A 121 -0.50 8.84 7.12
CA LEU A 121 -1.34 9.19 8.25
C LEU A 121 -0.87 10.50 8.92
N GLN A 122 0.44 10.68 9.09
CA GLN A 122 1.02 11.91 9.62
C GLN A 122 0.78 13.11 8.67
N CYS A 123 0.96 12.92 7.37
CA CYS A 123 0.65 13.95 6.37
C CYS A 123 -0.83 14.32 6.43
N ALA A 124 -1.72 13.34 6.39
CA ALA A 124 -3.15 13.55 6.45
C ALA A 124 -3.58 14.32 7.71
N SER A 125 -3.04 13.93 8.88
CA SER A 125 -3.38 14.59 10.15
C SER A 125 -3.00 16.08 10.19
N ARG A 126 -1.96 16.47 9.44
CA ARG A 126 -1.50 17.87 9.36
C ARG A 126 -2.17 18.65 8.25
N MET A 127 -2.49 17.99 7.14
CA MET A 127 -3.09 18.63 5.95
C MET A 127 -4.61 18.79 6.08
N LEU A 128 -5.24 17.93 6.89
CA LEU A 128 -6.68 17.97 7.07
C LEU A 128 -7.11 19.23 7.81
N ASP A 129 -7.70 20.18 7.09
CA ASP A 129 -8.28 21.39 7.65
C ASP A 129 -9.73 21.13 8.08
N LYS A 130 -10.53 20.53 7.20
CA LYS A 130 -11.94 20.19 7.40
C LYS A 130 -12.29 18.87 6.72
N GLY A 131 -13.45 18.30 7.08
CA GLY A 131 -13.93 17.06 6.48
C GLY A 131 -13.22 15.84 7.03
N ILE A 132 -13.05 14.85 6.18
CA ILE A 132 -12.46 13.52 6.48
C ILE A 132 -11.29 13.29 5.55
N ALA A 133 -10.20 12.72 6.08
CA ALA A 133 -9.14 12.16 5.26
C ALA A 133 -9.26 10.63 5.22
N LEU A 134 -9.20 10.08 4.02
CA LEU A 134 -9.09 8.66 3.73
C LEU A 134 -7.62 8.33 3.48
N VAL A 135 -7.02 7.53 4.36
CA VAL A 135 -5.62 7.12 4.28
C VAL A 135 -5.57 5.62 4.04
N ILE A 136 -4.90 5.21 2.97
CA ILE A 136 -4.87 3.83 2.51
C ILE A 136 -3.41 3.39 2.39
N GLY A 137 -3.10 2.18 2.90
CA GLY A 137 -1.89 1.44 2.54
C GLY A 137 -2.32 0.29 1.64
N ALA A 138 -1.79 0.19 0.44
CA ALA A 138 -2.17 -0.84 -0.51
C ALA A 138 -0.96 -1.31 -1.33
N GLU A 139 -0.82 -2.63 -1.45
CA GLU A 139 0.28 -3.23 -2.20
C GLU A 139 -0.17 -4.48 -2.96
N THR A 140 0.34 -4.65 -4.16
CA THR A 140 0.42 -5.91 -4.89
C THR A 140 1.90 -6.28 -5.07
N LEU A 141 2.55 -6.65 -3.96
CA LEU A 141 3.99 -6.98 -3.97
C LEU A 141 4.29 -8.20 -4.83
N SER A 142 3.32 -9.11 -5.00
CA SER A 142 3.44 -10.30 -5.82
C SER A 142 3.89 -10.01 -7.25
N LYS A 143 3.57 -8.84 -7.81
CA LYS A 143 3.93 -8.45 -9.19
C LYS A 143 5.40 -8.03 -9.35
N ILE A 144 6.08 -7.71 -8.26
CA ILE A 144 7.49 -7.28 -8.26
C ILE A 144 8.43 -8.29 -7.59
N LEU A 145 7.93 -9.45 -7.14
CA LEU A 145 8.74 -10.52 -6.58
C LEU A 145 9.39 -11.35 -7.67
N ASP A 146 10.65 -11.74 -7.44
CA ASP A 146 11.23 -12.91 -8.12
C ASP A 146 10.79 -14.17 -7.38
N TRP A 147 9.86 -14.91 -7.97
CA TRP A 147 9.33 -16.15 -7.40
C TRP A 147 10.35 -17.28 -7.33
N LYS A 148 11.56 -17.09 -7.87
CA LYS A 148 12.69 -18.01 -7.74
C LYS A 148 13.65 -17.64 -6.60
N ASP A 149 13.50 -16.44 -6.04
CA ASP A 149 14.27 -15.99 -4.88
C ASP A 149 13.54 -16.34 -3.58
N ARG A 150 14.01 -17.40 -2.91
CA ARG A 150 13.48 -17.85 -1.62
C ARG A 150 13.54 -16.79 -0.52
N ASN A 151 14.50 -15.85 -0.60
CA ASN A 151 14.68 -14.86 0.46
C ASN A 151 13.58 -13.79 0.47
N THR A 152 12.94 -13.57 -0.68
CA THR A 152 11.91 -12.54 -0.84
C THR A 152 10.51 -13.12 -1.06
N CYS A 153 10.35 -14.14 -1.91
CA CYS A 153 9.02 -14.63 -2.30
C CYS A 153 8.19 -15.23 -1.15
N VAL A 154 8.85 -15.67 -0.07
CA VAL A 154 8.16 -16.22 1.10
C VAL A 154 7.65 -15.16 2.09
N LEU A 155 8.09 -13.89 1.96
CA LEU A 155 7.83 -12.82 2.92
C LEU A 155 6.60 -11.98 2.57
N PHE A 156 6.30 -11.80 1.30
CA PHE A 156 5.37 -10.78 0.84
C PHE A 156 4.10 -11.38 0.25
N GLY A 157 3.06 -10.58 0.22
CA GLY A 157 1.78 -10.85 -0.39
C GLY A 157 1.09 -9.54 -0.74
N ASP A 158 -0.20 -9.63 -1.07
CA ASP A 158 -1.01 -8.52 -1.56
C ASP A 158 -2.15 -8.21 -0.59
N GLY A 159 -2.44 -6.94 -0.43
CA GLY A 159 -3.52 -6.49 0.43
C GLY A 159 -3.60 -4.98 0.53
N ALA A 160 -4.68 -4.51 1.14
CA ALA A 160 -4.89 -3.11 1.45
C ALA A 160 -5.58 -2.93 2.81
N GLY A 161 -5.23 -1.84 3.48
CA GLY A 161 -5.91 -1.34 4.66
C GLY A 161 -6.20 0.14 4.52
N ALA A 162 -7.40 0.57 4.95
CA ALA A 162 -7.83 1.95 4.90
C ALA A 162 -8.27 2.42 6.28
N VAL A 163 -7.97 3.68 6.61
CA VAL A 163 -8.53 4.37 7.77
C VAL A 163 -9.12 5.70 7.35
N LEU A 164 -10.18 6.08 8.05
CA LEU A 164 -10.80 7.41 7.96
C LEU A 164 -10.44 8.18 9.21
N ILE A 165 -9.90 9.37 9.04
CA ILE A 165 -9.59 10.28 10.16
C ILE A 165 -10.36 11.59 10.01
N LYS A 166 -10.75 12.16 11.16
CA LYS A 166 -11.44 13.44 11.26
C LYS A 166 -10.83 14.29 12.36
N ARG A 167 -10.83 15.61 12.19
CA ARG A 167 -10.47 16.50 13.30
C ARG A 167 -11.48 16.37 14.45
N CYS A 168 -10.99 16.56 15.66
CA CYS A 168 -11.82 16.47 16.85
C CYS A 168 -11.39 17.50 17.91
N ASP A 169 -12.36 17.95 18.69
CA ASP A 169 -12.16 18.88 19.81
C ASP A 169 -12.41 18.19 21.16
N ASP A 170 -12.51 16.85 21.17
CA ASP A 170 -12.81 16.04 22.36
C ASP A 170 -11.56 15.68 23.19
N GLY A 171 -10.42 16.28 22.88
CA GLY A 171 -9.15 16.01 23.54
C GLY A 171 -8.38 14.81 22.97
N SER A 172 -8.96 14.10 22.01
CA SER A 172 -8.24 13.05 21.28
C SER A 172 -7.12 13.65 20.44
N ASN A 173 -5.95 13.04 20.47
CA ASN A 173 -4.82 13.51 19.68
C ASN A 173 -3.98 12.34 19.19
N MET A 174 -3.28 12.57 18.07
CA MET A 174 -2.24 11.66 17.57
C MET A 174 -0.87 12.30 17.74
N THR A 175 0.07 11.54 18.22
CA THR A 175 1.48 11.92 18.29
C THR A 175 2.29 11.04 17.37
N PHE A 176 3.12 11.65 16.53
CA PHE A 176 3.95 10.95 15.57
C PHE A 176 5.43 11.12 15.93
N TYR A 177 6.16 10.02 15.83
CA TYR A 177 7.61 10.03 15.82
C TYR A 177 8.08 9.40 14.52
N ALA A 178 8.79 10.16 13.69
CA ALA A 178 9.28 9.71 12.41
C ALA A 178 10.79 9.96 12.30
N ARG A 179 11.53 8.96 11.85
CA ARG A 179 12.96 9.04 11.57
C ARG A 179 13.28 8.12 10.40
N SER A 180 14.14 8.59 9.51
CA SER A 180 14.69 7.79 8.42
C SER A 180 16.21 7.88 8.39
N LYS A 181 16.83 6.91 7.74
CA LYS A 181 18.28 6.87 7.46
C LYS A 181 18.47 6.55 5.99
N GLY A 182 19.36 7.31 5.33
CA GLY A 182 19.70 7.03 3.94
C GLY A 182 20.35 5.64 3.81
N ASP A 183 19.94 4.91 2.77
CA ASP A 183 20.42 3.56 2.47
C ASP A 183 21.25 3.58 1.17
N LYS A 184 22.56 3.78 1.31
CA LYS A 184 23.50 3.76 0.19
C LYS A 184 23.79 2.35 -0.31
N ASP A 185 23.59 1.35 0.53
CA ASP A 185 23.96 -0.05 0.28
C ASP A 185 22.79 -0.83 -0.34
N LYS A 186 21.61 -0.18 -0.46
CA LYS A 186 20.40 -0.76 -1.05
C LYS A 186 20.04 -2.12 -0.43
N ALA A 187 19.96 -2.17 0.90
CA ALA A 187 19.67 -3.40 1.64
C ALA A 187 18.36 -4.07 1.19
N LEU A 188 17.35 -3.25 0.87
CA LEU A 188 16.11 -3.69 0.24
C LEU A 188 15.79 -2.74 -0.92
N TYR A 189 15.65 -3.26 -2.13
CA TYR A 189 15.44 -2.44 -3.31
C TYR A 189 14.53 -3.11 -4.33
N CYS A 190 13.83 -2.28 -5.09
CA CYS A 190 13.20 -2.65 -6.34
C CYS A 190 13.63 -1.63 -7.40
N ALA A 191 14.23 -2.11 -8.47
CA ALA A 191 14.72 -1.23 -9.54
C ALA A 191 13.53 -0.53 -10.23
N GLY A 192 13.63 0.80 -10.36
CA GLY A 192 12.74 1.57 -11.21
C GLY A 192 13.09 1.37 -12.70
N ARG A 193 12.39 2.09 -13.57
CA ARG A 193 12.77 2.12 -14.99
C ARG A 193 14.15 2.76 -15.12
N SER A 194 15.05 2.08 -15.81
CA SER A 194 16.35 2.62 -16.15
C SER A 194 16.20 3.78 -17.17
N LEU A 195 17.13 4.71 -17.11
CA LEU A 195 17.30 5.70 -18.16
C LEU A 195 17.60 4.96 -19.47
N GLN A 196 16.90 5.32 -20.55
CA GLN A 196 17.17 4.82 -21.88
C GLN A 196 17.88 5.93 -22.67
N PRO A 197 19.20 5.99 -22.66
CA PRO A 197 19.93 7.08 -23.34
C PRO A 197 19.80 7.03 -24.84
N GLU A 198 19.51 5.87 -25.43
CA GLU A 198 19.34 5.71 -26.88
C GLU A 198 18.29 4.64 -27.20
N LEU A 199 17.58 4.81 -28.32
CA LEU A 199 16.54 3.88 -28.84
C LEU A 199 17.08 2.53 -29.34
N LYS A 200 18.31 2.14 -29.01
CA LYS A 200 18.95 0.95 -29.52
C LYS A 200 18.88 -0.22 -28.54
N ASN A 201 18.06 -1.22 -28.92
CA ASN A 201 18.14 -2.64 -28.49
C ASN A 201 18.46 -2.90 -27.00
N ILE A 202 17.69 -2.33 -26.08
CA ILE A 202 17.83 -2.66 -24.67
C ILE A 202 16.83 -3.75 -24.34
N ALA A 203 17.35 -4.93 -23.98
CA ALA A 203 16.56 -5.93 -23.27
C ALA A 203 16.05 -5.28 -21.98
N GLN A 204 14.74 -5.12 -21.85
CA GLN A 204 14.14 -4.56 -20.64
C GLN A 204 14.35 -5.58 -19.52
N GLU A 205 15.26 -5.29 -18.60
CA GLU A 205 15.29 -5.97 -17.32
C GLU A 205 13.99 -5.67 -16.58
N LYS A 206 13.24 -6.70 -16.21
CA LYS A 206 12.07 -6.53 -15.37
C LYS A 206 12.55 -6.08 -13.99
N PRO A 207 12.00 -5.00 -13.42
CA PRO A 207 12.38 -4.58 -12.08
C PRO A 207 11.79 -5.54 -11.05
N TYR A 208 12.64 -6.35 -10.44
CA TYR A 208 12.26 -7.23 -9.33
C TYR A 208 12.70 -6.63 -7.98
N LEU A 209 11.97 -6.99 -6.93
CA LEU A 209 12.36 -6.70 -5.55
C LEU A 209 13.60 -7.53 -5.19
N GLY A 210 14.65 -6.89 -4.66
CA GLY A 210 15.87 -7.53 -4.21
C GLY A 210 16.26 -7.11 -2.79
N MET A 211 17.01 -7.98 -2.11
CA MET A 211 17.64 -7.73 -0.82
C MET A 211 19.13 -8.07 -0.92
N ASN A 212 19.99 -7.21 -0.39
CA ASN A 212 21.44 -7.42 -0.25
C ASN A 212 21.80 -7.83 1.19
#